data_0aad558ab9212fd0d6e2dabe692d8f42
#
_entry.id   0aad558ab9212fd0d6e2dabe692d8f42
#
_cell.length_a   1.000
_cell.length_b   1.000
_cell.length_c   1.000
_cell.angle_alpha   90.00
_cell.angle_beta   90.00
_cell.angle_gamma   90.00
#
_symmetry.space_group_name_H-M   'P 1'
#
loop_
_entity.id
_entity.type
_entity.pdbx_description
1 polymer ?
#
loop_
_entity_poly.entity_id
_entity_poly.type
_entity_poly.pdbx_seq_one_letter_code
_entity_poly.pdbx_strand_id
1 'polypeptide(L)'
;MKLDNNAHSVFLLYYHLVLVVKYQRQVFDDSISNRAKEIFEYIAPNYNITLQEWNCDKDHVHILFKAHPKSEISKFINAYKSASSRLIKKEFPQIRQKLWKEQFWSQSFCLLTTGCAPVEVIKTYIESQGEKH
;
A
#
# COMPACT_ATOMS: atom_id res chain seq x y z
N MET A 1 15.37 13.71 -14.36
CA MET A 1 13.99 13.21 -14.54
C MET A 1 13.33 13.95 -15.68
N LYS A 2 12.70 13.22 -16.54
CA LYS A 2 12.00 13.81 -17.65
C LYS A 2 10.54 14.04 -17.26
N LEU A 3 10.11 15.28 -17.34
CA LEU A 3 8.71 15.60 -17.10
C LEU A 3 7.95 15.45 -18.39
N ASP A 4 6.81 14.83 -18.28
CA ASP A 4 5.88 14.75 -19.38
C ASP A 4 5.35 16.14 -19.64
N ASN A 5 5.65 16.68 -20.77
CA ASN A 5 5.34 18.07 -21.01
C ASN A 5 4.51 18.22 -22.27
N ASN A 6 3.25 18.53 -22.09
CA ASN A 6 2.32 18.79 -23.18
C ASN A 6 1.94 20.26 -23.20
N ALA A 7 2.93 21.12 -23.15
CA ALA A 7 2.79 22.57 -23.14
C ALA A 7 2.26 23.16 -21.83
N HIS A 8 2.00 22.34 -20.86
CA HIS A 8 1.56 22.78 -19.55
C HIS A 8 2.50 22.21 -18.50
N SER A 9 2.54 22.83 -17.35
CA SER A 9 3.35 22.29 -16.26
C SER A 9 2.78 20.95 -15.83
N VAL A 10 3.63 19.94 -15.79
CA VAL A 10 3.25 18.62 -15.31
C VAL A 10 4.04 18.33 -14.05
N PHE A 11 3.32 17.93 -13.02
CA PHE A 11 3.94 17.60 -11.75
C PHE A 11 3.87 16.10 -11.54
N LEU A 12 4.94 15.54 -11.03
CA LEU A 12 4.91 14.18 -10.52
C LEU A 12 4.91 14.30 -9.01
N LEU A 13 3.89 13.74 -8.40
CA LEU A 13 3.73 13.76 -6.96
C LEU A 13 4.15 12.41 -6.40
N TYR A 14 5.02 12.46 -5.40
CA TYR A 14 5.51 11.23 -4.76
C TYR A 14 4.81 11.07 -3.42
N TYR A 15 4.41 9.85 -3.14
CA TYR A 15 3.67 9.52 -1.94
C TYR A 15 4.28 8.32 -1.23
N HIS A 16 4.29 8.41 0.10
CA HIS A 16 4.57 7.26 0.96
C HIS A 16 3.24 6.72 1.45
N LEU A 17 3.00 5.47 1.15
CA LEU A 17 1.78 4.78 1.57
C LEU A 17 2.15 3.65 2.52
N VAL A 18 1.52 3.62 3.68
CA VAL A 18 1.69 2.51 4.61
C VAL A 18 0.35 1.81 4.76
N LEU A 19 0.34 0.51 4.47
CA LEU A 19 -0.81 -0.35 4.66
C LEU A 19 -0.45 -1.39 5.71
N VAL A 20 -1.27 -1.51 6.74
CA VAL A 20 -1.01 -2.40 7.85
C VAL A 20 -2.06 -3.50 7.88
N VAL A 21 -1.63 -4.73 8.15
CA VAL A 21 -2.54 -5.85 8.35
C VAL A 21 -3.34 -5.60 9.63
N LYS A 22 -4.63 -5.90 9.58
CA LYS A 22 -5.53 -5.63 10.70
C LYS A 22 -4.99 -6.22 12.00
N TYR A 23 -4.88 -5.38 13.04
CA TYR A 23 -4.32 -5.73 14.34
C TYR A 23 -2.88 -6.24 14.26
N GLN A 24 -2.12 -5.77 13.25
CA GLN A 24 -0.71 -6.14 13.05
C GLN A 24 -0.49 -7.65 13.00
N ARG A 25 -1.41 -8.39 12.41
CA ARG A 25 -1.22 -9.83 12.24
C ARG A 25 -0.07 -10.06 11.26
N GLN A 26 0.81 -10.99 11.59
CA GLN A 26 2.02 -11.24 10.82
C GLN A 26 1.74 -12.29 9.74
N VAL A 27 1.42 -11.82 8.54
CA VAL A 27 1.04 -12.70 7.43
C VAL A 27 2.05 -12.69 6.28
N PHE A 28 2.89 -11.67 6.20
CA PHE A 28 3.78 -11.54 5.05
C PHE A 28 5.02 -12.41 5.17
N ASP A 29 5.28 -13.15 4.12
CA ASP A 29 6.57 -13.76 3.82
C ASP A 29 6.97 -13.28 2.43
N ASP A 30 8.07 -13.79 1.89
CA ASP A 30 8.55 -13.35 0.59
C ASP A 30 7.54 -13.61 -0.53
N SER A 31 6.89 -14.78 -0.51
CA SER A 31 5.92 -15.14 -1.55
C SER A 31 4.72 -14.22 -1.54
N ILE A 32 4.18 -13.97 -0.36
CA ILE A 32 2.99 -13.12 -0.21
C ILE A 32 3.34 -11.67 -0.52
N SER A 33 4.52 -11.21 -0.08
CA SER A 33 5.00 -9.87 -0.41
C SER A 33 5.14 -9.68 -1.92
N ASN A 34 5.76 -10.64 -2.59
CA ASN A 34 5.94 -10.57 -4.05
C ASN A 34 4.60 -10.52 -4.77
N ARG A 35 3.65 -11.32 -4.31
CA ARG A 35 2.31 -11.33 -4.92
C ARG A 35 1.59 -10.01 -4.68
N ALA A 36 1.68 -9.47 -3.47
CA ALA A 36 1.08 -8.18 -3.13
C ALA A 36 1.64 -7.06 -4.00
N LYS A 37 2.95 -7.10 -4.26
CA LYS A 37 3.61 -6.14 -5.15
C LYS A 37 3.12 -6.27 -6.59
N GLU A 38 3.00 -7.50 -7.09
CA GLU A 38 2.50 -7.74 -8.44
C GLU A 38 1.10 -7.18 -8.63
N ILE A 39 0.24 -7.37 -7.64
CA ILE A 39 -1.13 -6.86 -7.71
C ILE A 39 -1.11 -5.33 -7.76
N PHE A 40 -0.26 -4.70 -6.96
CA PHE A 40 -0.09 -3.25 -6.99
C PHE A 40 0.31 -2.78 -8.38
N GLU A 41 1.33 -3.41 -8.95
CA GLU A 41 1.85 -3.04 -10.28
C GLU A 41 0.85 -3.31 -11.40
N TYR A 42 -0.05 -4.24 -11.20
CA TYR A 42 -1.08 -4.55 -12.17
C TYR A 42 -2.19 -3.48 -12.18
N ILE A 43 -2.58 -3.01 -11.00
CA ILE A 43 -3.68 -2.04 -10.88
C ILE A 43 -3.22 -0.61 -11.10
N ALA A 44 -2.02 -0.28 -10.67
CA ALA A 44 -1.50 1.10 -10.65
C ALA A 44 -1.58 1.85 -11.99
N PRO A 45 -1.26 1.23 -13.14
CA PRO A 45 -1.31 1.97 -14.40
C PRO A 45 -2.69 2.54 -14.75
N ASN A 46 -3.75 1.89 -14.29
CA ASN A 46 -5.12 2.35 -14.54
C ASN A 46 -5.41 3.67 -13.83
N TYR A 47 -4.57 4.04 -12.88
CA TYR A 47 -4.72 5.27 -12.09
C TYR A 47 -3.56 6.24 -12.32
N ASN A 48 -2.74 6.00 -13.34
CA ASN A 48 -1.55 6.81 -13.63
C ASN A 48 -0.59 6.85 -12.44
N ILE A 49 -0.44 5.70 -11.80
CA ILE A 49 0.44 5.52 -10.64
C ILE A 49 1.56 4.57 -11.02
N THR A 50 2.77 4.90 -10.57
CA THR A 50 3.96 4.09 -10.84
C THR A 50 4.66 3.77 -9.53
N LEU A 51 4.87 2.49 -9.28
CA LEU A 51 5.60 2.04 -8.10
C LEU A 51 7.06 2.44 -8.19
N GLN A 52 7.61 2.99 -7.10
CA GLN A 52 9.02 3.35 -7.00
C GLN A 52 9.77 2.43 -6.07
N GLU A 53 9.23 2.20 -4.88
CA GLU A 53 9.85 1.32 -3.89
C GLU A 53 8.78 0.51 -3.15
N TRP A 54 9.15 -0.71 -2.82
CA TRP A 54 8.29 -1.63 -2.10
C TRP A 54 9.07 -2.23 -0.94
N ASN A 55 8.68 -1.89 0.28
CA ASN A 55 9.32 -2.40 1.48
C ASN A 55 8.28 -3.09 2.33
N CYS A 56 8.43 -4.39 2.50
CA CYS A 56 7.44 -5.19 3.20
C CYS A 56 8.04 -5.78 4.48
N ASP A 57 7.32 -5.63 5.57
CA ASP A 57 7.61 -6.32 6.81
C ASP A 57 6.53 -7.35 7.05
N LYS A 58 6.57 -8.04 8.18
CA LYS A 58 5.65 -9.16 8.44
C LYS A 58 4.20 -8.73 8.57
N ASP A 59 3.95 -7.51 9.04
CA ASP A 59 2.61 -7.04 9.37
C ASP A 59 2.22 -5.76 8.61
N HIS A 60 3.09 -5.24 7.74
CA HIS A 60 2.77 -4.03 7.00
C HIS A 60 3.63 -3.91 5.75
N VAL A 61 3.22 -3.00 4.89
CA VAL A 61 4.01 -2.66 3.70
C VAL A 61 4.14 -1.15 3.62
N HIS A 62 5.35 -0.69 3.30
CA HIS A 62 5.64 0.72 3.06
C HIS A 62 5.98 0.88 1.58
N ILE A 63 5.18 1.66 0.90
CA ILE A 63 5.22 1.79 -0.56
C ILE A 63 5.54 3.23 -0.91
N LEU A 64 6.53 3.43 -1.80
CA LEU A 64 6.76 4.73 -2.40
C LEU A 64 6.28 4.65 -3.84
N PHE A 65 5.39 5.55 -4.22
CA PHE A 65 4.90 5.60 -5.60
C PHE A 65 4.81 7.04 -6.08
N LYS A 66 4.80 7.20 -7.38
CA LYS A 66 4.57 8.50 -7.97
C LYS A 66 3.22 8.51 -8.66
N ALA A 67 2.58 9.66 -8.66
CA ALA A 67 1.25 9.81 -9.21
C ALA A 67 1.16 11.10 -10.01
N HIS A 68 0.22 11.12 -10.92
CA HIS A 68 -0.17 12.31 -11.66
C HIS A 68 -1.11 13.14 -10.77
N PRO A 69 -1.12 14.49 -10.89
CA PRO A 69 -2.08 15.30 -10.13
C PRO A 69 -3.54 14.88 -10.29
N LYS A 70 -3.87 14.28 -11.44
CA LYS A 70 -5.22 13.81 -11.70
C LYS A 70 -5.52 12.41 -11.19
N SER A 71 -4.54 11.73 -10.61
CA SER A 71 -4.74 10.38 -10.09
C SER A 71 -5.73 10.40 -8.94
N GLU A 72 -6.70 9.50 -9.01
CA GLU A 72 -7.68 9.33 -7.94
C GLU A 72 -7.11 8.36 -6.92
N ILE A 73 -6.25 8.88 -6.04
CA ILE A 73 -5.42 8.05 -5.15
C ILE A 73 -6.26 7.24 -4.18
N SER A 74 -7.30 7.83 -3.58
CA SER A 74 -8.15 7.10 -2.65
C SER A 74 -8.88 5.95 -3.33
N LYS A 75 -9.35 6.17 -4.54
CA LYS A 75 -9.97 5.10 -5.34
C LYS A 75 -8.98 3.99 -5.62
N PHE A 76 -7.76 4.36 -6.00
CA PHE A 76 -6.72 3.38 -6.26
C PHE A 76 -6.42 2.54 -5.02
N ILE A 77 -6.24 3.20 -3.87
CA ILE A 77 -5.91 2.50 -2.63
C ILE A 77 -7.02 1.52 -2.25
N ASN A 78 -8.28 1.95 -2.36
CA ASN A 78 -9.40 1.07 -2.05
C ASN A 78 -9.50 -0.10 -3.02
N ALA A 79 -9.28 0.14 -4.31
CA ALA A 79 -9.27 -0.92 -5.31
C ALA A 79 -8.15 -1.92 -5.03
N TYR A 80 -6.97 -1.42 -4.69
CA TYR A 80 -5.84 -2.28 -4.37
C TYR A 80 -6.11 -3.12 -3.11
N LYS A 81 -6.59 -2.48 -2.04
CA LYS A 81 -6.89 -3.19 -0.79
C LYS A 81 -7.91 -4.30 -1.03
N SER A 82 -8.93 -4.01 -1.78
CA SER A 82 -9.97 -5.00 -2.08
C SER A 82 -9.44 -6.17 -2.90
N ALA A 83 -8.75 -5.86 -4.00
CA ALA A 83 -8.22 -6.89 -4.88
C ALA A 83 -7.14 -7.73 -4.20
N SER A 84 -6.20 -7.10 -3.50
CA SER A 84 -5.12 -7.81 -2.85
C SER A 84 -5.63 -8.69 -1.71
N SER A 85 -6.57 -8.19 -0.93
CA SER A 85 -7.18 -9.00 0.14
C SER A 85 -7.81 -10.27 -0.43
N ARG A 86 -8.63 -10.10 -1.46
CA ARG A 86 -9.34 -11.23 -2.08
C ARG A 86 -8.38 -12.24 -2.71
N LEU A 87 -7.44 -11.76 -3.51
CA LEU A 87 -6.53 -12.63 -4.25
C LEU A 87 -5.54 -13.35 -3.33
N ILE A 88 -4.97 -12.64 -2.37
CA ILE A 88 -3.99 -13.25 -1.47
C ILE A 88 -4.66 -14.31 -0.59
N LYS A 89 -5.85 -14.03 -0.06
CA LYS A 89 -6.57 -15.02 0.73
C LYS A 89 -6.95 -16.26 -0.09
N LYS A 90 -7.23 -16.06 -1.36
CA LYS A 90 -7.57 -17.18 -2.27
C LYS A 90 -6.35 -18.02 -2.60
N GLU A 91 -5.23 -17.37 -2.89
CA GLU A 91 -4.01 -18.05 -3.34
C GLU A 91 -3.16 -18.60 -2.19
N PHE A 92 -3.31 -18.03 -1.00
CA PHE A 92 -2.56 -18.44 0.19
C PHE A 92 -3.54 -18.69 1.34
N PRO A 93 -4.39 -19.70 1.21
CA PRO A 93 -5.48 -19.89 2.18
C PRO A 93 -5.00 -20.12 3.62
N GLN A 94 -3.75 -20.54 3.81
CA GLN A 94 -3.21 -20.76 5.14
C GLN A 94 -3.15 -19.50 5.97
N ILE A 95 -3.13 -18.30 5.36
CA ILE A 95 -3.07 -17.06 6.13
C ILE A 95 -4.38 -16.71 6.81
N ARG A 96 -5.49 -17.31 6.37
CA ARG A 96 -6.81 -17.00 6.94
C ARG A 96 -6.85 -17.22 8.45
N GLN A 97 -6.10 -18.21 8.93
CA GLN A 97 -6.03 -18.51 10.35
C GLN A 97 -5.30 -17.44 11.14
N LYS A 98 -4.40 -16.69 10.48
CA LYS A 98 -3.65 -15.61 11.11
C LYS A 98 -4.44 -14.31 11.14
N LEU A 99 -5.44 -14.18 10.29
CA LEU A 99 -6.20 -12.94 10.16
C LEU A 99 -7.35 -12.89 11.17
N TRP A 100 -7.58 -11.71 11.71
CA TRP A 100 -8.72 -11.49 12.59
C TRP A 100 -10.00 -11.47 11.75
N LYS A 101 -10.87 -12.44 11.96
CA LYS A 101 -12.13 -12.59 11.21
C LYS A 101 -11.91 -12.51 9.70
N GLU A 102 -10.79 -13.05 9.23
CA GLU A 102 -10.39 -13.07 7.83
C GLU A 102 -10.26 -11.69 7.18
N GLN A 103 -10.13 -10.64 7.96
CA GLN A 103 -9.91 -9.30 7.43
C GLN A 103 -8.42 -9.05 7.25
N PHE A 104 -8.02 -8.69 6.03
CA PHE A 104 -6.61 -8.54 5.69
C PHE A 104 -6.07 -7.18 6.16
N TRP A 105 -6.56 -6.10 5.58
CA TRP A 105 -6.01 -4.77 5.83
C TRP A 105 -6.77 -4.02 6.92
N SER A 106 -6.07 -3.16 7.65
CA SER A 106 -6.70 -2.16 8.49
C SER A 106 -7.56 -1.25 7.63
N GLN A 107 -8.63 -0.71 8.19
CA GLN A 107 -9.51 0.20 7.45
C GLN A 107 -8.81 1.47 7.03
N SER A 108 -7.98 2.01 7.91
CA SER A 108 -7.24 3.23 7.63
C SER A 108 -5.93 2.91 6.91
N PHE A 109 -5.32 3.94 6.38
CA PHE A 109 -3.97 3.86 5.81
C PHE A 109 -3.26 5.18 6.09
N CYS A 110 -1.94 5.14 6.03
CA CYS A 110 -1.13 6.34 6.18
C CYS A 110 -0.63 6.75 4.79
N LEU A 111 -0.94 7.97 4.39
CA LEU A 111 -0.53 8.49 3.10
C LEU A 111 0.15 9.85 3.33
N LEU A 112 1.42 9.93 2.95
CA LEU A 112 2.22 11.14 3.13
C LEU A 112 2.79 11.57 1.79
N THR A 113 2.78 12.88 1.56
CA THR A 113 3.32 13.42 0.32
C THR A 113 4.84 13.52 0.39
N THR A 114 5.44 14.01 -0.69
CA THR A 114 6.89 14.10 -0.90
C THR A 114 7.66 14.65 0.29
N GLY A 115 8.84 14.15 0.42
CA GLY A 115 9.72 14.46 1.52
C GLY A 115 9.82 13.24 2.39
N CYS A 116 10.66 13.29 3.38
CA CYS A 116 10.81 12.18 4.29
C CYS A 116 9.80 12.33 5.41
N ALA A 117 8.88 11.39 5.49
CA ALA A 117 8.05 11.31 6.67
C ALA A 117 8.96 11.00 7.86
N PRO A 118 8.82 11.71 8.98
CA PRO A 118 9.59 11.35 10.17
C PRO A 118 9.35 9.90 10.54
N VAL A 119 10.42 9.19 10.85
CA VAL A 119 10.33 7.77 11.20
C VAL A 119 9.33 7.55 12.34
N GLU A 120 9.33 8.47 13.31
CA GLU A 120 8.43 8.37 14.46
C GLU A 120 6.96 8.40 14.05
N VAL A 121 6.60 9.20 13.05
CA VAL A 121 5.22 9.28 12.58
C VAL A 121 4.78 7.95 12.00
N ILE A 122 5.61 7.39 11.13
CA ILE A 122 5.32 6.10 10.49
C ILE A 122 5.25 4.99 11.55
N LYS A 123 6.22 4.98 12.45
CA LYS A 123 6.28 3.97 13.51
C LYS A 123 5.05 4.04 14.41
N THR A 124 4.67 5.25 14.83
CA THR A 124 3.51 5.46 15.69
C THR A 124 2.24 4.99 14.98
N TYR A 125 2.11 5.29 13.68
CA TYR A 125 0.96 4.82 12.92
C TYR A 125 0.88 3.29 12.91
N ILE A 126 1.99 2.63 12.60
CA ILE A 126 2.02 1.16 12.52
C ILE A 126 1.64 0.56 13.88
N GLU A 127 2.23 1.06 14.96
CA GLU A 127 1.95 0.56 16.30
C GLU A 127 0.49 0.75 16.70
N SER A 128 -0.11 1.88 16.30
CA SER A 128 -1.51 2.15 16.63
C SER A 128 -2.45 1.15 15.99
N GLN A 129 -2.05 0.56 14.87
CA GLN A 129 -2.88 -0.43 14.17
C GLN A 129 -2.87 -1.80 14.85
N GLY A 130 -1.99 -1.99 15.83
CA GLY A 130 -1.96 -3.22 16.62
C GLY A 130 -2.95 -3.22 17.77
N GLU A 131 -3.54 -2.07 18.09
CA GLU A 131 -4.50 -1.98 19.20
C GLU A 131 -5.86 -2.53 18.80
N LYS A 132 -6.46 -3.28 19.73
CA LYS A 132 -7.81 -3.79 19.52
C LYS A 132 -8.82 -2.74 19.96
N HIS A 133 -9.78 -2.49 19.13
CA HIS A 133 -10.86 -1.59 19.42
C HIS A 133 -12.18 -2.31 19.41
#